data_ce72d79cb12cbe2155768c40adee5085
#
_entry.id   ce72d79cb12cbe2155768c40adee5085
#
_cell.length_a   1.000
_cell.length_b   1.000
_cell.length_c   1.000
_cell.angle_alpha   90.00
_cell.angle_beta   90.00
_cell.angle_gamma   90.00
#
_symmetry.space_group_name_H-M   'P 1'
#
loop_
_entity.id
_entity.type
_entity.pdbx_description
1 polymer ?
#
loop_
_entity_poly.entity_id
_entity_poly.type
_entity_poly.pdbx_seq_one_letter_code
_entity_poly.pdbx_strand_id
1 'polypeptide(L)'
;MLGKLSLDALPHDPIMMGGALTVVGGLVAAAIAITYFKKWTWLWKEWLTSLDPKKIGIMYIVIALLMLLRGFADALMIRAQQVLSVGDSQGILSADHFQQVFSAHGTIMIFFVAMGLVFGLINL
;
A
#
# COMPACT_ATOMS: atom_id res chain seq x y z
N MET A 1 -16.56 -14.73 -16.79
CA MET A 1 -16.29 -15.80 -15.83
C MET A 1 -15.84 -15.15 -14.50
N LEU A 2 -16.77 -14.71 -13.69
CA LEU A 2 -16.49 -14.28 -12.33
C LEU A 2 -16.36 -15.55 -11.50
N GLY A 3 -15.13 -15.88 -11.05
CA GLY A 3 -14.91 -16.97 -10.09
C GLY A 3 -15.86 -16.81 -8.91
N LYS A 4 -16.30 -17.90 -8.32
CA LYS A 4 -17.13 -17.87 -7.12
C LYS A 4 -16.37 -17.13 -6.02
N LEU A 5 -16.80 -15.91 -5.72
CA LEU A 5 -16.33 -15.18 -4.54
C LEU A 5 -16.92 -15.89 -3.32
N SER A 6 -16.15 -16.77 -2.71
CA SER A 6 -16.50 -17.43 -1.46
C SER A 6 -15.73 -16.78 -0.32
N LEU A 7 -16.23 -16.90 0.90
CA LEU A 7 -15.52 -16.42 2.09
C LEU A 7 -14.16 -17.14 2.29
N ASP A 8 -14.01 -18.32 1.69
CA ASP A 8 -12.73 -19.06 1.70
C ASP A 8 -11.62 -18.37 0.87
N ALA A 9 -11.98 -17.41 0.01
CA ALA A 9 -11.01 -16.60 -0.72
C ALA A 9 -10.39 -15.48 0.14
N LEU A 10 -10.93 -15.22 1.34
CA LEU A 10 -10.35 -14.27 2.28
C LEU A 10 -9.09 -14.86 2.92
N PRO A 11 -8.06 -14.04 3.14
CA PRO A 11 -6.84 -14.50 3.80
C PRO A 11 -7.15 -14.93 5.24
N HIS A 12 -6.81 -16.18 5.58
CA HIS A 12 -6.99 -16.74 6.93
C HIS A 12 -5.74 -16.57 7.80
N ASP A 13 -4.63 -16.18 7.20
CA ASP A 13 -3.39 -15.90 7.91
C ASP A 13 -3.53 -14.59 8.73
N PRO A 14 -3.23 -14.59 10.05
CA PRO A 14 -3.37 -13.42 10.91
C PRO A 14 -2.61 -12.18 10.41
N ILE A 15 -1.43 -12.37 9.81
CA ILE A 15 -0.59 -11.28 9.30
C ILE A 15 -1.23 -10.66 8.06
N MET A 16 -1.69 -11.48 7.11
CA MET A 16 -2.38 -11.01 5.91
C MET A 16 -3.70 -10.33 6.25
N MET A 17 -4.48 -10.90 7.18
CA MET A 17 -5.73 -10.32 7.65
C MET A 17 -5.49 -8.97 8.33
N GLY A 18 -4.48 -8.88 9.21
CA GLY A 18 -4.08 -7.63 9.85
C GLY A 18 -3.68 -6.55 8.85
N GLY A 19 -2.90 -6.89 7.83
CA GLY A 19 -2.54 -5.99 6.74
C GLY A 19 -3.76 -5.50 5.95
N ALA A 20 -4.65 -6.39 5.55
CA ALA A 20 -5.87 -6.04 4.84
C ALA A 20 -6.80 -5.13 5.67
N LEU A 21 -7.00 -5.45 6.95
CA LEU A 21 -7.80 -4.64 7.87
C LEU A 21 -7.21 -3.26 8.09
N THR A 22 -5.88 -3.13 8.16
CA THR A 22 -5.22 -1.83 8.29
C THR A 22 -5.47 -0.95 7.07
N VAL A 23 -5.38 -1.50 5.86
CA VAL A 23 -5.65 -0.75 4.62
C VAL A 23 -7.11 -0.34 4.53
N VAL A 24 -8.04 -1.28 4.73
CA VAL A 24 -9.48 -1.00 4.68
C VAL A 24 -9.87 -0.01 5.79
N GLY A 25 -9.38 -0.21 7.00
CA GLY A 25 -9.62 0.69 8.13
C GLY A 25 -9.09 2.10 7.87
N GLY A 26 -7.90 2.22 7.29
CA GLY A 26 -7.30 3.50 6.90
C GLY A 26 -8.14 4.24 5.84
N LEU A 27 -8.62 3.53 4.82
CA LEU A 27 -9.50 4.10 3.79
C LEU A 27 -10.84 4.55 4.37
N VAL A 28 -11.46 3.74 5.24
CA VAL A 28 -12.71 4.08 5.91
C VAL A 28 -12.52 5.29 6.82
N ALA A 29 -11.44 5.31 7.61
CA ALA A 29 -11.12 6.45 8.47
C ALA A 29 -10.90 7.74 7.67
N ALA A 30 -10.18 7.67 6.54
CA ALA A 30 -10.00 8.80 5.63
C ALA A 30 -11.35 9.28 5.06
N ALA A 31 -12.22 8.37 4.61
CA ALA A 31 -13.54 8.71 4.10
C ALA A 31 -14.43 9.38 5.17
N ILE A 32 -14.40 8.85 6.40
CA ILE A 32 -15.12 9.45 7.55
C ILE A 32 -14.57 10.86 7.83
N ALA A 33 -13.26 11.03 7.88
CA ALA A 33 -12.64 12.33 8.12
C ALA A 33 -13.02 13.35 7.04
N ILE A 34 -12.94 12.99 5.76
CA ILE A 34 -13.33 13.86 4.65
C ILE A 34 -14.82 14.25 4.74
N THR A 35 -15.68 13.29 5.11
CA THR A 35 -17.12 13.51 5.29
C THR A 35 -17.40 14.43 6.49
N TYR A 36 -16.74 14.19 7.62
CA TYR A 36 -16.87 15.00 8.81
C TYR A 36 -16.48 16.46 8.57
N PHE A 37 -15.35 16.68 7.89
CA PHE A 37 -14.87 18.02 7.53
C PHE A 37 -15.59 18.62 6.31
N LYS A 38 -16.53 17.90 5.70
CA LYS A 38 -17.27 18.31 4.48
C LYS A 38 -16.34 18.75 3.33
N LYS A 39 -15.17 18.10 3.17
CA LYS A 39 -14.13 18.46 2.21
C LYS A 39 -14.24 17.72 0.86
N TRP A 40 -15.31 16.98 0.61
CA TRP A 40 -15.49 16.23 -0.65
C TRP A 40 -15.43 17.11 -1.88
N THR A 41 -16.13 18.26 -1.89
CA THR A 41 -16.13 19.19 -3.02
C THR A 41 -14.76 19.82 -3.25
N TRP A 42 -14.04 20.14 -2.17
CA TRP A 42 -12.69 20.65 -2.23
C TRP A 42 -11.73 19.61 -2.78
N LEU A 43 -11.77 18.36 -2.25
CA LEU A 43 -10.93 17.27 -2.73
C LEU A 43 -11.15 17.01 -4.22
N TRP A 44 -12.42 16.98 -4.65
CA TRP A 44 -12.75 16.73 -6.05
C TRP A 44 -12.30 17.86 -6.96
N LYS A 45 -12.68 19.10 -6.68
CA LYS A 45 -12.43 20.25 -7.57
C LYS A 45 -10.97 20.72 -7.55
N GLU A 46 -10.34 20.72 -6.38
CA GLU A 46 -9.00 21.29 -6.23
C GLU A 46 -7.87 20.28 -6.50
N TRP A 47 -8.12 18.98 -6.25
CA TRP A 47 -7.09 17.96 -6.36
C TRP A 47 -7.39 16.96 -7.48
N LEU A 48 -8.49 16.20 -7.41
CA LEU A 48 -8.75 15.09 -8.32
C LEU A 48 -9.04 15.52 -9.78
N THR A 49 -9.55 16.74 -9.98
CA THR A 49 -9.83 17.29 -11.33
C THR A 49 -8.94 18.47 -11.70
N SER A 50 -7.86 18.69 -10.95
CA SER A 50 -6.92 19.77 -11.22
C SER A 50 -6.11 19.48 -12.48
N LEU A 51 -5.95 20.50 -13.32
CA LEU A 51 -5.05 20.51 -14.48
C LEU A 51 -3.70 21.19 -14.18
N ASP A 52 -3.50 21.65 -12.94
CA ASP A 52 -2.26 22.27 -12.50
C ASP A 52 -1.16 21.21 -12.33
N PRO A 53 -0.08 21.27 -13.12
CA PRO A 53 1.00 20.29 -13.04
C PRO A 53 1.62 20.21 -11.65
N LYS A 54 1.74 21.32 -10.93
CA LYS A 54 2.27 21.34 -9.56
C LYS A 54 1.40 20.53 -8.59
N LYS A 55 0.07 20.67 -8.66
CA LYS A 55 -0.85 19.88 -7.84
C LYS A 55 -0.76 18.39 -8.19
N ILE A 56 -0.67 18.08 -9.48
CA ILE A 56 -0.49 16.71 -9.96
C ILE A 56 0.84 16.14 -9.44
N GLY A 57 1.94 16.91 -9.52
CA GLY A 57 3.24 16.52 -8.98
C GLY A 57 3.19 16.21 -7.49
N ILE A 58 2.55 17.07 -6.70
CA ILE A 58 2.37 16.85 -5.26
C ILE A 58 1.56 15.58 -4.97
N MET A 59 0.49 15.31 -5.73
CA MET A 59 -0.29 14.07 -5.57
C MET A 59 0.56 12.82 -5.81
N TYR A 60 1.40 12.82 -6.86
CA TYR A 60 2.33 11.73 -7.11
C TYR A 60 3.30 11.52 -5.95
N ILE A 61 3.89 12.61 -5.42
CA ILE A 61 4.82 12.53 -4.29
C ILE A 61 4.13 11.99 -3.04
N VAL A 62 2.92 12.47 -2.72
CA VAL A 62 2.18 11.98 -1.54
C VAL A 62 1.88 10.49 -1.65
N ILE A 63 1.40 10.02 -2.82
CA ILE A 63 1.16 8.60 -3.05
C ILE A 63 2.46 7.79 -2.96
N ALA A 64 3.54 8.29 -3.56
CA ALA A 64 4.84 7.62 -3.51
C ALA A 64 5.37 7.49 -2.07
N LEU A 65 5.21 8.52 -1.23
CA LEU A 65 5.60 8.47 0.19
C LEU A 65 4.74 7.49 0.99
N LEU A 66 3.43 7.44 0.75
CA LEU A 66 2.57 6.44 1.38
C LEU A 66 2.96 5.01 0.97
N MET A 67 3.27 4.80 -0.31
CA MET A 67 3.73 3.50 -0.79
C MET A 67 5.16 3.17 -0.31
N LEU A 68 6.00 4.17 -0.07
CA LEU A 68 7.30 3.97 0.57
C LEU A 68 7.15 3.42 2.00
N LEU A 69 6.23 3.97 2.80
CA LEU A 69 5.95 3.44 4.13
C LEU A 69 5.44 1.99 4.07
N ARG A 70 4.57 1.69 3.10
CA ARG A 70 4.09 0.32 2.86
C ARG A 70 5.24 -0.62 2.47
N GLY A 71 6.07 -0.20 1.50
CA GLY A 71 7.24 -0.98 1.05
C GLY A 71 8.27 -1.16 2.17
N PHE A 72 8.44 -0.17 3.05
CA PHE A 72 9.30 -0.30 4.24
C PHE A 72 8.77 -1.39 5.20
N ALA A 73 7.46 -1.44 5.44
CA ALA A 73 6.86 -2.51 6.25
C ALA A 73 7.11 -3.90 5.63
N ASP A 74 6.98 -4.05 4.32
CA ASP A 74 7.29 -5.29 3.62
C ASP A 74 8.77 -5.67 3.77
N ALA A 75 9.69 -4.70 3.65
CA ALA A 75 11.12 -4.93 3.84
C ALA A 75 11.45 -5.42 5.27
N LEU A 76 10.78 -4.85 6.28
CA LEU A 76 10.94 -5.30 7.67
C LEU A 76 10.47 -6.75 7.85
N MET A 77 9.33 -7.12 7.25
CA MET A 77 8.82 -8.50 7.30
C MET A 77 9.77 -9.48 6.61
N ILE A 78 10.30 -9.12 5.44
CA ILE A 78 11.30 -9.92 4.71
C ILE A 78 12.55 -10.13 5.57
N ARG A 79 13.05 -9.06 6.20
CA ARG A 79 14.23 -9.14 7.06
C ARG A 79 13.98 -9.95 8.32
N ALA A 80 12.86 -9.76 8.98
CA ALA A 80 12.47 -10.55 10.15
C ALA A 80 12.39 -12.04 9.80
N GLN A 81 11.78 -12.38 8.67
CA GLN A 81 11.74 -13.76 8.19
C GLN A 81 13.14 -14.35 7.98
N GLN A 82 14.02 -13.61 7.31
CA GLN A 82 15.39 -14.06 7.05
C GLN A 82 16.20 -14.32 8.33
N VAL A 83 16.02 -13.48 9.35
CA VAL A 83 16.72 -13.63 10.64
C VAL A 83 16.14 -14.79 11.45
N LEU A 84 14.82 -14.96 11.45
CA LEU A 84 14.13 -15.95 12.26
C LEU A 84 14.08 -17.35 11.62
N SER A 85 14.35 -17.47 10.32
CA SER A 85 14.38 -18.75 9.59
C SER A 85 15.77 -19.40 9.57
N VAL A 86 16.61 -19.15 10.58
CA VAL A 86 17.94 -19.75 10.71
C VAL A 86 17.86 -21.09 11.45
N GLY A 87 18.58 -22.11 10.97
CA GLY A 87 18.57 -23.46 11.51
C GLY A 87 17.28 -24.20 11.15
N ASP A 88 16.68 -24.88 12.11
CA ASP A 88 15.46 -25.69 11.93
C ASP A 88 14.15 -24.87 12.01
N SER A 89 14.25 -23.54 12.21
CA SER A 89 13.10 -22.66 12.30
C SER A 89 12.57 -22.27 10.92
N GLN A 90 11.25 -22.35 10.73
CA GLN A 90 10.59 -21.87 9.50
C GLN A 90 10.37 -20.34 9.49
N GLY A 91 10.70 -19.65 10.59
CA GLY A 91 10.43 -18.21 10.73
C GLY A 91 8.95 -17.91 11.04
N ILE A 92 8.50 -16.70 10.66
CA ILE A 92 7.15 -16.17 10.98
C ILE A 92 6.19 -16.22 9.79
N LEU A 93 6.71 -16.33 8.56
CA LEU A 93 5.91 -16.34 7.34
C LEU A 93 5.93 -17.72 6.70
N SER A 94 4.79 -18.15 6.17
CA SER A 94 4.75 -19.31 5.27
C SER A 94 5.51 -19.00 3.97
N ALA A 95 5.98 -20.03 3.26
CA ALA A 95 6.73 -19.87 2.02
C ALA A 95 5.94 -19.08 0.95
N ASP A 96 4.65 -19.38 0.82
CA ASP A 96 3.77 -18.69 -0.12
C ASP A 96 3.59 -17.21 0.25
N HIS A 97 3.39 -16.93 1.54
CA HIS A 97 3.23 -15.55 2.02
C HIS A 97 4.54 -14.76 1.86
N PHE A 98 5.68 -15.35 2.17
CA PHE A 98 6.98 -14.72 1.94
C PHE A 98 7.18 -14.31 0.48
N GLN A 99 6.83 -15.20 -0.45
CA GLN A 99 6.94 -14.92 -1.88
C GLN A 99 6.01 -13.80 -2.34
N GLN A 100 4.80 -13.74 -1.80
CA GLN A 100 3.85 -12.64 -2.06
C GLN A 100 4.39 -11.30 -1.55
N VAL A 101 4.89 -11.24 -0.31
CA VAL A 101 5.47 -10.02 0.28
C VAL A 101 6.71 -9.59 -0.49
N PHE A 102 7.58 -10.51 -0.88
CA PHE A 102 8.77 -10.22 -1.67
C PHE A 102 8.42 -9.61 -3.04
N SER A 103 7.47 -10.23 -3.75
CA SER A 103 7.01 -9.73 -5.05
C SER A 103 6.30 -8.38 -4.93
N ALA A 104 5.46 -8.22 -3.91
CA ALA A 104 4.76 -6.97 -3.63
C ALA A 104 5.76 -5.84 -3.33
N HIS A 105 6.77 -6.10 -2.47
CA HIS A 105 7.81 -5.13 -2.15
C HIS A 105 8.52 -4.64 -3.41
N GLY A 106 9.02 -5.54 -4.26
CA GLY A 106 9.72 -5.18 -5.49
C GLY A 106 8.85 -4.35 -6.44
N THR A 107 7.61 -4.74 -6.64
CA THR A 107 6.66 -4.02 -7.49
C THR A 107 6.34 -2.63 -6.95
N ILE A 108 6.05 -2.52 -5.65
CA ILE A 108 5.72 -1.24 -5.00
C ILE A 108 6.91 -0.28 -5.08
N MET A 109 8.12 -0.74 -4.77
CA MET A 109 9.30 0.12 -4.75
C MET A 109 9.68 0.65 -6.13
N ILE A 110 9.48 -0.11 -7.19
CA ILE A 110 9.80 0.33 -8.56
C ILE A 110 8.67 1.20 -9.12
N PHE A 111 7.44 0.68 -9.16
CA PHE A 111 6.35 1.35 -9.89
C PHE A 111 5.69 2.49 -9.10
N PHE A 112 5.51 2.33 -7.81
CA PHE A 112 4.82 3.35 -7.01
C PHE A 112 5.78 4.33 -6.34
N VAL A 113 6.92 3.87 -5.84
CA VAL A 113 7.86 4.75 -5.15
C VAL A 113 8.80 5.43 -6.14
N ALA A 114 9.64 4.68 -6.86
CA ALA A 114 10.65 5.27 -7.72
C ALA A 114 10.00 6.06 -8.86
N MET A 115 9.10 5.45 -9.64
CA MET A 115 8.41 6.16 -10.72
C MET A 115 7.50 7.28 -10.20
N GLY A 116 6.78 7.06 -9.10
CA GLY A 116 5.93 8.09 -8.49
C GLY A 116 6.72 9.34 -8.09
N LEU A 117 7.90 9.16 -7.47
CA LEU A 117 8.77 10.29 -7.13
C LEU A 117 9.33 10.99 -8.37
N VAL A 118 9.78 10.23 -9.38
CA VAL A 118 10.30 10.81 -10.63
C VAL A 118 9.22 11.63 -11.32
N PHE A 119 8.02 11.08 -11.53
CA PHE A 119 6.91 11.82 -12.15
C PHE A 119 6.44 12.99 -11.28
N GLY A 120 6.46 12.84 -9.98
CA GLY A 120 6.15 13.93 -9.06
C GLY A 120 7.12 15.11 -9.22
N LEU A 121 8.43 14.83 -9.20
CA LEU A 121 9.47 15.86 -9.33
C LEU A 121 9.49 16.53 -10.71
N ILE A 122 9.24 15.78 -11.80
CA ILE A 122 9.19 16.35 -13.16
C ILE A 122 8.02 17.32 -13.32
N ASN A 123 6.92 17.11 -12.59
CA ASN A 123 5.73 17.98 -12.66
C ASN A 123 5.78 19.17 -11.70
N LEU A 124 6.74 19.25 -10.80
CA LEU A 124 6.94 20.41 -9.91
C LEU A 124 7.71 21.53 -10.59
#